data_c27b6dc5d4e25ce604844807141d5205
#
_entry.id   c27b6dc5d4e25ce604844807141d5205
#
_cell.length_a   1.000
_cell.length_b   1.000
_cell.length_c   1.000
_cell.angle_alpha   90.00
_cell.angle_beta   90.00
_cell.angle_gamma   90.00
#
_symmetry.space_group_name_H-M   'P 1'
#
loop_
_entity.id
_entity.type
_entity.pdbx_description
1 polymer ?
#
loop_
_entity_poly.entity_id
_entity_poly.type
_entity_poly.pdbx_seq_one_letter_code
_entity_poly.pdbx_strand_id
1 'polypeptide(L)'
;DWLLAHSAGYNVKISDPKSRVLQIQGPASIDIMKAASNGKIDENMPYYRSGFFDLGGQNLYVSRSGFTNELGFEIYSDGFKTDHLALWDHLMSCGKPFGMELSATRAMTIRRIEAGIFGNLTDIDTSINPFEAGLGFCVNMDKEDFIGRDALLNKDKGTCLFGLTCETETPVSGSKVIDGDKIVGHITAGVHSLTPVSYTHLTLPTTTSV
;
A
#
# COMPACT_ATOMS: atom_id res chain seq x y z
N ASP A 1 -17.12 3.77 10.60
CA ASP A 1 -18.42 3.20 11.04
C ASP A 1 -18.29 1.74 11.47
N TRP A 2 -17.61 0.85 10.70
CA TRP A 2 -17.49 -0.57 11.02
C TRP A 2 -16.80 -0.81 12.39
N LEU A 3 -15.66 -0.14 12.64
CA LEU A 3 -14.95 -0.25 13.92
C LEU A 3 -15.82 0.22 15.10
N LEU A 4 -16.57 1.30 14.92
CA LEU A 4 -17.48 1.80 15.94
C LEU A 4 -18.62 0.81 16.23
N ALA A 5 -19.19 0.20 15.20
CA ALA A 5 -20.23 -0.80 15.34
C ALA A 5 -19.76 -2.07 16.11
N HIS A 6 -18.48 -2.41 16.02
CA HIS A 6 -17.89 -3.59 16.64
C HIS A 6 -17.05 -3.29 17.88
N SER A 7 -17.14 -2.08 18.43
CA SER A 7 -16.37 -1.68 19.62
C SER A 7 -17.11 -1.92 20.96
N ALA A 8 -18.37 -2.31 20.90
CA ALA A 8 -19.15 -2.55 22.12
C ALA A 8 -18.53 -3.68 22.97
N GLY A 9 -18.40 -3.45 24.27
CA GLY A 9 -17.77 -4.39 25.21
C GLY A 9 -16.25 -4.31 25.31
N TYR A 10 -15.59 -3.48 24.48
CA TYR A 10 -14.15 -3.27 24.54
C TYR A 10 -13.79 -1.91 25.16
N ASN A 11 -12.75 -1.88 25.97
CA ASN A 11 -12.21 -0.61 26.51
C ASN A 11 -11.29 0.04 25.46
N VAL A 12 -11.88 0.60 24.41
CA VAL A 12 -11.17 1.24 23.30
C VAL A 12 -11.75 2.61 22.99
N LYS A 13 -10.89 3.51 22.52
CA LYS A 13 -11.28 4.80 21.96
C LYS A 13 -10.94 4.84 20.49
N ILE A 14 -11.94 5.05 19.66
CA ILE A 14 -11.79 5.19 18.22
C ILE A 14 -11.91 6.66 17.85
N SER A 15 -10.92 7.19 17.14
CA SER A 15 -10.89 8.58 16.70
C SER A 15 -10.28 8.69 15.30
N ASP A 16 -10.71 9.69 14.55
CA ASP A 16 -10.17 10.04 13.25
C ASP A 16 -9.39 11.35 13.36
N PRO A 17 -8.05 11.31 13.35
CA PRO A 17 -7.20 12.51 13.48
C PRO A 17 -7.14 13.30 12.17
N LYS A 18 -7.90 12.95 11.13
CA LYS A 18 -7.80 13.53 9.78
C LYS A 18 -6.36 13.52 9.25
N SER A 19 -5.67 12.41 9.50
CA SER A 19 -4.27 12.26 9.15
C SER A 19 -4.04 12.46 7.66
N ARG A 20 -2.93 13.12 7.35
CA ARG A 20 -2.34 13.16 6.01
C ARG A 20 -1.04 12.39 6.05
N VAL A 21 -0.74 11.69 4.97
CA VAL A 21 0.46 10.87 4.88
C VAL A 21 1.42 11.48 3.86
N LEU A 22 2.65 11.74 4.32
CA LEU A 22 3.78 12.03 3.45
C LEU A 22 4.64 10.78 3.34
N GLN A 23 5.14 10.50 2.14
CA GLN A 23 6.02 9.36 1.91
C GLN A 23 7.39 9.86 1.46
N ILE A 24 8.45 9.34 2.08
CA ILE A 24 9.84 9.48 1.63
C ILE A 24 10.28 8.11 1.18
N GLN A 25 10.48 7.93 -0.11
CA GLN A 25 10.74 6.63 -0.74
C GLN A 25 12.00 6.68 -1.59
N GLY A 26 12.74 5.60 -1.61
CA GLY A 26 13.94 5.44 -2.42
C GLY A 26 15.20 5.13 -1.60
N PRO A 27 16.32 4.86 -2.25
CA PRO A 27 17.54 4.36 -1.59
C PRO A 27 18.11 5.32 -0.55
N ALA A 28 17.97 6.64 -0.72
CA ALA A 28 18.43 7.64 0.24
C ALA A 28 17.45 7.92 1.39
N SER A 29 16.32 7.24 1.45
CA SER A 29 15.26 7.53 2.44
C SER A 29 15.73 7.41 3.89
N ILE A 30 16.63 6.47 4.18
CA ILE A 30 17.20 6.30 5.53
C ILE A 30 18.05 7.50 5.91
N ASP A 31 18.95 7.96 5.04
CA ASP A 31 19.82 9.10 5.31
C ASP A 31 19.01 10.38 5.50
N ILE A 32 17.97 10.56 4.70
CA ILE A 32 17.04 11.68 4.81
C ILE A 32 16.33 11.65 6.16
N MET A 33 15.75 10.51 6.54
CA MET A 33 15.02 10.38 7.80
C MET A 33 15.93 10.46 9.02
N LYS A 34 17.18 9.99 8.91
CA LYS A 34 18.22 10.16 9.92
C LYS A 34 18.51 11.65 10.15
N ALA A 35 18.68 12.41 9.07
CA ALA A 35 18.85 13.86 9.15
C ALA A 35 17.62 14.56 9.73
N ALA A 36 16.43 14.22 9.25
CA ALA A 36 15.17 14.85 9.67
C ALA A 36 14.79 14.59 11.14
N SER A 37 15.23 13.45 11.69
CA SER A 37 14.94 13.04 13.09
C SER A 37 16.10 13.26 14.06
N ASN A 38 17.14 14.00 13.65
CA ASN A 38 18.37 14.16 14.44
C ASN A 38 18.98 12.81 14.88
N GLY A 39 19.00 11.84 13.97
CA GLY A 39 19.58 10.51 14.19
C GLY A 39 18.71 9.54 14.99
N LYS A 40 17.45 9.86 15.27
CA LYS A 40 16.55 8.97 16.03
C LYS A 40 15.93 7.87 15.14
N ILE A 41 15.84 8.13 13.85
CA ILE A 41 15.50 7.13 12.83
C ILE A 41 16.78 6.81 12.09
N ASP A 42 17.15 5.54 12.03
CA ASP A 42 18.34 5.05 11.35
C ASP A 42 18.11 3.67 10.72
N GLU A 43 19.15 3.06 10.20
CA GLU A 43 19.16 1.74 9.57
C GLU A 43 18.67 0.61 10.49
N ASN A 44 18.77 0.79 11.82
CA ASN A 44 18.38 -0.22 12.81
C ASN A 44 16.86 -0.27 13.04
N MET A 45 16.11 0.72 12.58
CA MET A 45 14.65 0.66 12.64
C MET A 45 14.13 -0.47 11.74
N PRO A 46 13.51 -1.56 12.27
CA PRO A 46 13.09 -2.67 11.41
C PRO A 46 11.96 -2.28 10.47
N TYR A 47 11.87 -2.97 9.32
CA TYR A 47 10.75 -2.81 8.40
C TYR A 47 9.41 -3.16 9.08
N TYR A 48 8.35 -2.42 8.75
CA TYR A 48 7.04 -2.49 9.40
C TYR A 48 7.03 -2.12 10.88
N ARG A 49 8.07 -1.45 11.38
CA ARG A 49 8.05 -0.84 12.71
C ARG A 49 7.72 0.64 12.59
N SER A 50 7.13 1.13 13.66
CA SER A 50 6.65 2.51 13.72
C SER A 50 6.82 3.08 15.13
N GLY A 51 6.82 4.40 15.22
CA GLY A 51 6.92 5.11 16.48
C GLY A 51 6.66 6.60 16.31
N PHE A 52 6.72 7.33 17.42
CA PHE A 52 6.65 8.77 17.41
C PHE A 52 8.05 9.38 17.44
N PHE A 53 8.31 10.30 16.52
CA PHE A 53 9.60 10.95 16.35
C PHE A 53 9.41 12.44 16.16
N ASP A 54 10.35 13.22 16.71
CA ASP A 54 10.43 14.66 16.44
C ASP A 54 10.98 14.89 15.03
N LEU A 55 10.20 15.57 14.20
CA LEU A 55 10.59 16.02 12.88
C LEU A 55 10.39 17.53 12.79
N GLY A 56 11.46 18.29 12.95
CA GLY A 56 11.42 19.75 12.92
C GLY A 56 10.63 20.39 14.06
N GLY A 57 10.68 19.82 15.26
CA GLY A 57 9.96 20.29 16.44
C GLY A 57 8.52 19.78 16.55
N GLN A 58 8.10 18.86 15.68
CA GLN A 58 6.77 18.27 15.69
C GLN A 58 6.84 16.77 15.95
N ASN A 59 6.12 16.29 16.97
CA ASN A 59 6.07 14.85 17.30
C ASN A 59 5.08 14.12 16.40
N LEU A 60 5.59 13.36 15.43
CA LEU A 60 4.82 12.74 14.38
C LEU A 60 4.99 11.21 14.41
N TYR A 61 3.94 10.50 14.00
CA TYR A 61 3.99 9.05 13.87
C TYR A 61 4.65 8.68 12.54
N VAL A 62 5.72 7.89 12.61
CA VAL A 62 6.49 7.46 11.43
C VAL A 62 6.54 5.96 11.39
N SER A 63 6.26 5.39 10.24
CA SER A 63 6.39 3.96 9.95
C SER A 63 7.48 3.73 8.91
N ARG A 64 8.32 2.71 9.12
CA ARG A 64 9.23 2.23 8.06
C ARG A 64 8.43 1.32 7.13
N SER A 65 7.76 1.92 6.20
CA SER A 65 6.88 1.29 5.23
C SER A 65 6.76 2.17 3.98
N GLY A 66 6.09 1.67 2.96
CA GLY A 66 5.85 2.42 1.74
C GLY A 66 4.99 1.66 0.74
N PHE A 67 4.70 2.33 -0.36
CA PHE A 67 3.81 1.84 -1.40
C PHE A 67 4.50 1.73 -2.77
N THR A 68 5.85 1.60 -2.77
CA THR A 68 6.67 1.64 -3.97
C THR A 68 7.61 0.45 -4.14
N ASN A 69 7.67 -0.44 -3.15
CA ASN A 69 8.69 -1.50 -3.01
C ASN A 69 10.13 -0.99 -2.91
N GLU A 70 10.30 0.30 -2.70
CA GLU A 70 11.59 0.89 -2.37
C GLU A 70 11.74 1.00 -0.85
N LEU A 71 12.97 1.21 -0.40
CA LEU A 71 13.20 1.64 0.98
C LEU A 71 12.40 2.91 1.24
N GLY A 72 11.75 3.01 2.38
CA GLY A 72 10.94 4.18 2.60
C GLY A 72 10.30 4.29 3.96
N PHE A 73 9.73 5.46 4.16
CA PHE A 73 9.01 5.84 5.37
C PHE A 73 7.71 6.54 5.03
N GLU A 74 6.72 6.31 5.85
CA GLU A 74 5.45 7.01 5.85
C GLU A 74 5.34 7.84 7.13
N ILE A 75 5.05 9.12 6.96
CA ILE A 75 4.93 10.10 8.04
C ILE A 75 3.46 10.48 8.14
N TYR A 76 2.85 10.18 9.28
CA TYR A 76 1.43 10.41 9.53
C TYR A 76 1.28 11.66 10.38
N SER A 77 0.65 12.67 9.81
CA SER A 77 0.36 13.94 10.48
C SER A 77 -1.00 13.92 11.16
N ASP A 78 -1.16 14.72 12.21
CA ASP A 78 -2.47 15.09 12.76
C ASP A 78 -3.02 16.26 11.94
N GLY A 79 -4.18 16.06 11.30
CA GLY A 79 -4.77 17.07 10.40
C GLY A 79 -5.20 18.37 11.09
N PHE A 80 -5.28 18.37 12.45
CA PHE A 80 -5.68 19.52 13.23
C PHE A 80 -4.51 20.24 13.91
N LYS A 81 -3.40 19.53 14.19
CA LYS A 81 -2.31 20.04 15.03
C LYS A 81 -1.00 20.22 14.26
N THR A 82 -0.79 19.47 13.18
CA THR A 82 0.47 19.53 12.44
C THR A 82 0.56 20.80 11.59
N ASP A 83 1.63 21.56 11.75
CA ASP A 83 2.03 22.56 10.77
C ASP A 83 2.64 21.87 9.55
N HIS A 84 1.79 21.64 8.55
CA HIS A 84 2.17 20.89 7.35
C HIS A 84 3.19 21.63 6.49
N LEU A 85 3.18 22.97 6.51
CA LEU A 85 4.14 23.75 5.74
C LEU A 85 5.53 23.69 6.39
N ALA A 86 5.61 23.89 7.69
CA ALA A 86 6.86 23.74 8.42
C ALA A 86 7.45 22.33 8.32
N LEU A 87 6.58 21.29 8.38
CA LEU A 87 7.01 19.91 8.17
C LEU A 87 7.57 19.70 6.76
N TRP A 88 6.89 20.21 5.76
CA TRP A 88 7.33 20.13 4.37
C TRP A 88 8.71 20.79 4.19
N ASP A 89 8.86 22.02 4.65
CA ASP A 89 10.12 22.77 4.52
C ASP A 89 11.26 22.07 5.26
N HIS A 90 11.01 21.51 6.44
CA HIS A 90 11.97 20.72 7.19
C HIS A 90 12.44 19.49 6.41
N LEU A 91 11.50 18.68 5.90
CA LEU A 91 11.82 17.48 5.14
C LEU A 91 12.56 17.80 3.85
N MET A 92 12.12 18.80 3.10
CA MET A 92 12.79 19.25 1.86
C MET A 92 14.21 19.75 2.14
N SER A 93 14.40 20.50 3.22
CA SER A 93 15.72 20.97 3.64
C SER A 93 16.67 19.82 3.99
N CYS A 94 16.18 18.84 4.74
CA CYS A 94 16.94 17.63 5.10
C CYS A 94 17.23 16.73 3.90
N GLY A 95 16.30 16.64 2.94
CA GLY A 95 16.44 15.77 1.79
C GLY A 95 17.28 16.33 0.65
N LYS A 96 17.40 17.66 0.56
CA LYS A 96 18.14 18.33 -0.51
C LYS A 96 19.59 17.86 -0.69
N PRO A 97 20.40 17.68 0.38
CA PRO A 97 21.76 17.18 0.25
C PRO A 97 21.87 15.76 -0.34
N PHE A 98 20.79 14.99 -0.27
CA PHE A 98 20.69 13.62 -0.76
C PHE A 98 19.98 13.51 -2.12
N GLY A 99 19.71 14.64 -2.78
CA GLY A 99 19.07 14.66 -4.07
C GLY A 99 17.56 14.31 -4.03
N MET A 100 16.91 14.52 -2.88
CA MET A 100 15.46 14.30 -2.78
C MET A 100 14.70 15.29 -3.67
N GLU A 101 13.75 14.74 -4.41
CA GLU A 101 12.88 15.51 -5.26
C GLU A 101 11.41 15.20 -5.01
N LEU A 102 10.54 16.14 -5.36
CA LEU A 102 9.10 15.93 -5.29
C LEU A 102 8.66 14.91 -6.34
N SER A 103 7.94 13.92 -5.88
CA SER A 103 7.30 12.92 -6.74
C SER A 103 5.78 13.05 -6.69
N ALA A 104 5.12 12.64 -7.77
CA ALA A 104 3.67 12.68 -7.90
C ALA A 104 3.04 11.28 -7.74
N THR A 105 1.75 11.25 -7.44
CA THR A 105 0.94 10.03 -7.29
C THR A 105 1.07 9.08 -8.49
N ARG A 106 1.25 9.61 -9.71
CA ARG A 106 1.43 8.78 -10.90
C ARG A 106 2.70 7.93 -10.84
N ALA A 107 3.82 8.49 -10.37
CA ALA A 107 5.06 7.74 -10.19
C ALA A 107 4.89 6.63 -9.15
N MET A 108 4.23 6.92 -8.04
CA MET A 108 3.88 5.93 -7.02
C MET A 108 2.99 4.81 -7.61
N THR A 109 2.01 5.15 -8.45
CA THR A 109 1.14 4.17 -9.12
C THR A 109 1.93 3.24 -10.03
N ILE A 110 2.89 3.78 -10.79
CA ILE A 110 3.77 2.95 -11.63
C ILE A 110 4.56 1.98 -10.74
N ARG A 111 5.23 2.50 -9.72
CA ARG A 111 6.09 1.69 -8.84
C ARG A 111 5.31 0.61 -8.10
N ARG A 112 4.11 0.92 -7.56
CA ARG A 112 3.30 -0.06 -6.85
C ARG A 112 2.85 -1.22 -7.76
N ILE A 113 2.46 -0.93 -9.01
CA ILE A 113 2.02 -1.95 -9.97
C ILE A 113 3.20 -2.81 -10.40
N GLU A 114 4.37 -2.22 -10.69
CA GLU A 114 5.60 -2.96 -10.98
C GLU A 114 5.97 -3.92 -9.83
N ALA A 115 5.69 -3.52 -8.58
CA ALA A 115 5.98 -4.30 -7.39
C ALA A 115 4.90 -5.31 -7.01
N GLY A 116 3.77 -5.35 -7.71
CA GLY A 116 2.64 -6.21 -7.37
C GLY A 116 1.87 -5.75 -6.12
N ILE A 117 1.98 -4.48 -5.73
CA ILE A 117 1.26 -3.93 -4.58
C ILE A 117 -0.13 -3.50 -5.02
N PHE A 118 -1.15 -4.05 -4.37
CA PHE A 118 -2.55 -3.78 -4.68
C PHE A 118 -3.01 -2.41 -4.18
N GLY A 119 -3.84 -1.76 -4.98
CA GLY A 119 -4.55 -0.55 -4.60
C GLY A 119 -5.96 -0.88 -4.08
N ASN A 120 -6.31 -0.34 -2.91
CA ASN A 120 -7.68 -0.41 -2.41
C ASN A 120 -8.62 0.35 -3.36
N LEU A 121 -9.79 -0.20 -3.65
CA LEU A 121 -10.78 0.25 -4.62
C LEU A 121 -10.30 0.27 -6.09
N THR A 122 -9.08 -0.15 -6.35
CA THR A 122 -8.54 -0.29 -7.71
C THR A 122 -8.39 -1.77 -8.08
N ASP A 123 -7.60 -2.50 -7.29
CA ASP A 123 -7.35 -3.92 -7.52
C ASP A 123 -8.17 -4.82 -6.59
N ILE A 124 -8.42 -4.35 -5.39
CA ILE A 124 -9.18 -5.05 -4.35
C ILE A 124 -10.26 -4.14 -3.76
N ASP A 125 -11.42 -4.72 -3.52
CA ASP A 125 -12.55 -4.10 -2.84
C ASP A 125 -13.31 -5.13 -1.99
N THR A 126 -14.53 -4.81 -1.58
CA THR A 126 -15.37 -5.71 -0.76
C THR A 126 -15.87 -6.94 -1.51
N SER A 127 -15.70 -7.05 -2.82
CA SER A 127 -16.08 -8.21 -3.63
C SER A 127 -15.01 -9.31 -3.64
N ILE A 128 -13.76 -8.97 -3.32
CA ILE A 128 -12.60 -9.87 -3.35
C ILE A 128 -12.21 -10.23 -1.92
N ASN A 129 -12.13 -11.53 -1.62
CA ASN A 129 -11.68 -12.01 -0.32
C ASN A 129 -10.14 -12.16 -0.27
N PRO A 130 -9.55 -12.30 0.93
CA PRO A 130 -8.09 -12.41 1.08
C PRO A 130 -7.44 -13.57 0.31
N PHE A 131 -8.15 -14.68 0.10
CA PHE A 131 -7.60 -15.83 -0.64
C PHE A 131 -7.55 -15.54 -2.14
N GLU A 132 -8.58 -14.91 -2.67
CA GLU A 132 -8.62 -14.44 -4.07
C GLU A 132 -7.55 -13.39 -4.34
N ALA A 133 -7.25 -12.54 -3.36
CA ALA A 133 -6.18 -11.55 -3.44
C ALA A 133 -4.77 -12.15 -3.25
N GLY A 134 -4.63 -13.46 -3.02
CA GLY A 134 -3.34 -14.07 -2.69
C GLY A 134 -2.81 -13.71 -1.29
N LEU A 135 -3.62 -13.09 -0.46
CA LEU A 135 -3.29 -12.63 0.90
C LEU A 135 -3.72 -13.62 1.99
N GLY A 136 -4.01 -14.86 1.62
CA GLY A 136 -4.46 -15.90 2.56
C GLY A 136 -3.48 -16.16 3.70
N PHE A 137 -2.19 -15.90 3.50
CA PHE A 137 -1.17 -16.00 4.55
C PHE A 137 -1.37 -14.99 5.70
N CYS A 138 -2.14 -13.93 5.48
CA CYS A 138 -2.50 -12.96 6.51
C CYS A 138 -3.68 -13.43 7.38
N VAL A 139 -4.35 -14.52 7.01
CA VAL A 139 -5.53 -15.03 7.69
C VAL A 139 -5.18 -16.30 8.45
N ASN A 140 -5.24 -16.23 9.77
CA ASN A 140 -5.06 -17.43 10.61
C ASN A 140 -6.41 -18.16 10.78
N MET A 141 -6.65 -19.15 9.92
CA MET A 141 -7.86 -19.97 9.95
C MET A 141 -7.89 -20.97 11.10
N ASP A 142 -6.75 -21.24 11.78
CA ASP A 142 -6.67 -22.12 12.94
C ASP A 142 -7.16 -21.42 14.22
N LYS A 143 -7.34 -20.11 14.17
CA LYS A 143 -7.92 -19.36 15.27
C LYS A 143 -9.38 -19.81 15.47
N GLU A 144 -9.76 -20.05 16.73
CA GLU A 144 -11.07 -20.61 17.09
C GLU A 144 -12.24 -19.78 16.59
N ASP A 145 -12.13 -18.44 16.76
CA ASP A 145 -13.15 -17.50 16.28
C ASP A 145 -12.55 -16.13 15.89
N PHE A 146 -13.11 -15.52 14.86
CA PHE A 146 -12.93 -14.11 14.48
C PHE A 146 -14.04 -13.67 13.53
N ILE A 147 -14.29 -12.38 13.47
CA ILE A 147 -15.33 -11.81 12.60
C ILE A 147 -15.03 -12.14 11.14
N GLY A 148 -15.95 -12.83 10.46
CA GLY A 148 -15.82 -13.22 9.05
C GLY A 148 -15.26 -14.63 8.83
N ARG A 149 -14.87 -15.37 9.87
CA ARG A 149 -14.31 -16.72 9.74
C ARG A 149 -15.22 -17.67 8.94
N ASP A 150 -16.49 -17.75 9.31
CA ASP A 150 -17.44 -18.65 8.64
C ASP A 150 -17.69 -18.24 7.18
N ALA A 151 -17.71 -16.95 6.91
CA ALA A 151 -17.82 -16.43 5.54
C ALA A 151 -16.61 -16.87 4.70
N LEU A 152 -15.40 -16.84 5.25
CA LEU A 152 -14.18 -17.28 4.56
C LEU A 152 -14.09 -18.80 4.38
N LEU A 153 -14.62 -19.60 5.33
CA LEU A 153 -14.68 -21.05 5.18
C LEU A 153 -15.55 -21.48 4.01
N ASN A 154 -16.66 -20.78 3.80
CA ASN A 154 -17.68 -21.11 2.79
C ASN A 154 -17.48 -20.37 1.47
N LYS A 155 -16.45 -19.51 1.36
CA LYS A 155 -16.23 -18.73 0.14
C LYS A 155 -15.61 -19.58 -0.96
N ASP A 156 -16.18 -19.48 -2.15
CA ASP A 156 -15.57 -20.05 -3.35
C ASP A 156 -14.24 -19.30 -3.62
N LYS A 157 -13.19 -20.07 -3.88
CA LYS A 157 -11.85 -19.56 -4.22
C LYS A 157 -11.62 -19.55 -5.74
N GLY A 158 -12.70 -19.34 -6.49
CA GLY A 158 -12.71 -19.50 -7.93
C GLY A 158 -12.03 -18.38 -8.74
N THR A 159 -11.53 -17.34 -8.09
CA THR A 159 -10.90 -16.19 -8.76
C THR A 159 -9.59 -15.85 -8.06
N CYS A 160 -8.57 -15.43 -8.81
CA CYS A 160 -7.32 -14.93 -8.24
C CYS A 160 -6.86 -13.66 -8.94
N LEU A 161 -6.21 -12.79 -8.17
CA LEU A 161 -5.46 -11.65 -8.71
C LEU A 161 -4.07 -12.11 -9.16
N PHE A 162 -3.69 -11.71 -10.38
CA PHE A 162 -2.36 -11.96 -10.93
C PHE A 162 -1.73 -10.67 -11.47
N GLY A 163 -0.39 -10.61 -11.43
CA GLY A 163 0.37 -9.65 -12.21
C GLY A 163 0.69 -10.24 -13.58
N LEU A 164 0.53 -9.44 -14.63
CA LEU A 164 0.95 -9.78 -15.98
C LEU A 164 1.86 -8.71 -16.58
N THR A 165 2.67 -9.11 -17.51
CA THR A 165 3.44 -8.21 -18.39
C THR A 165 2.84 -8.23 -19.78
N CYS A 166 2.73 -7.06 -20.42
CA CYS A 166 2.26 -6.91 -21.78
C CYS A 166 3.33 -6.16 -22.58
N GLU A 167 3.72 -6.73 -23.73
CA GLU A 167 4.83 -6.18 -24.52
C GLU A 167 4.39 -5.09 -25.50
N THR A 168 3.13 -5.09 -25.91
CA THR A 168 2.66 -4.28 -27.03
C THR A 168 1.87 -3.04 -26.62
N GLU A 169 1.06 -3.15 -25.57
CA GLU A 169 0.16 -2.07 -25.15
C GLU A 169 0.05 -1.99 -23.62
N THR A 170 -0.31 -0.82 -23.13
CA THR A 170 -0.67 -0.65 -21.71
C THR A 170 -2.15 -1.01 -21.54
N PRO A 171 -2.48 -2.10 -20.83
CA PRO A 171 -3.86 -2.48 -20.63
C PRO A 171 -4.63 -1.44 -19.82
N VAL A 172 -5.87 -1.20 -20.18
CA VAL A 172 -6.76 -0.23 -19.51
C VAL A 172 -7.63 -0.94 -18.49
N SER A 173 -7.80 -0.35 -17.31
CA SER A 173 -8.70 -0.85 -16.27
C SER A 173 -10.11 -1.09 -16.82
N GLY A 174 -10.71 -2.23 -16.46
CA GLY A 174 -12.01 -2.69 -16.94
C GLY A 174 -11.97 -3.46 -18.27
N SER A 175 -10.83 -3.48 -18.97
CA SER A 175 -10.68 -4.28 -20.20
C SER A 175 -10.84 -5.76 -19.90
N LYS A 176 -11.44 -6.49 -20.84
CA LYS A 176 -11.59 -7.94 -20.76
C LYS A 176 -10.29 -8.64 -21.10
N VAL A 177 -9.98 -9.70 -20.37
CA VAL A 177 -8.95 -10.66 -20.75
C VAL A 177 -9.64 -11.84 -21.42
N ILE A 178 -9.18 -12.20 -22.61
CA ILE A 178 -9.83 -13.19 -23.46
C ILE A 178 -8.82 -14.30 -23.81
N ASP A 179 -9.25 -15.53 -23.68
CA ASP A 179 -8.53 -16.71 -24.15
C ASP A 179 -9.40 -17.44 -25.20
N GLY A 180 -8.99 -17.37 -26.46
CA GLY A 180 -9.84 -17.76 -27.59
C GLY A 180 -11.12 -16.91 -27.64
N ASP A 181 -12.28 -17.54 -27.51
CA ASP A 181 -13.59 -16.87 -27.48
C ASP A 181 -14.13 -16.66 -26.05
N LYS A 182 -13.35 -17.04 -25.02
CA LYS A 182 -13.78 -17.04 -23.63
C LYS A 182 -13.21 -15.83 -22.89
N ILE A 183 -14.06 -15.10 -22.17
CA ILE A 183 -13.61 -14.09 -21.21
C ILE A 183 -13.11 -14.84 -19.96
N VAL A 184 -11.82 -14.68 -19.65
CA VAL A 184 -11.17 -15.33 -18.51
C VAL A 184 -10.86 -14.36 -17.38
N GLY A 185 -11.09 -13.06 -17.54
CA GLY A 185 -10.86 -12.09 -16.48
C GLY A 185 -11.02 -10.64 -16.93
N HIS A 186 -10.65 -9.74 -16.03
CA HIS A 186 -10.67 -8.30 -16.29
C HIS A 186 -9.41 -7.64 -15.72
N ILE A 187 -8.95 -6.60 -16.41
CA ILE A 187 -7.85 -5.76 -15.95
C ILE A 187 -8.34 -4.86 -14.81
N THR A 188 -7.67 -4.90 -13.67
CA THR A 188 -7.96 -3.98 -12.55
C THR A 188 -7.13 -2.71 -12.65
N ALA A 189 -5.84 -2.83 -12.94
CA ALA A 189 -4.95 -1.70 -13.15
C ALA A 189 -3.88 -2.03 -14.19
N GLY A 190 -3.45 -1.04 -14.95
CA GLY A 190 -2.34 -1.16 -15.90
C GLY A 190 -1.53 0.14 -15.96
N VAL A 191 -0.23 0.01 -16.14
CA VAL A 191 0.68 1.15 -16.33
C VAL A 191 1.75 0.81 -17.36
N HIS A 192 2.19 1.85 -18.06
CA HIS A 192 3.44 1.77 -18.81
C HIS A 192 4.61 1.89 -17.84
N SER A 193 5.42 0.84 -17.75
CA SER A 193 6.61 0.81 -16.90
C SER A 193 7.75 1.60 -17.55
N LEU A 194 8.58 2.24 -16.73
CA LEU A 194 9.84 2.84 -17.16
C LEU A 194 10.96 1.81 -17.34
N THR A 195 10.77 0.61 -16.81
CA THR A 195 11.54 -0.58 -17.18
C THR A 195 10.99 -1.16 -18.49
N PRO A 196 11.73 -1.97 -19.25
CA PRO A 196 11.37 -2.31 -20.65
C PRO A 196 10.12 -3.19 -20.85
N VAL A 197 9.26 -3.35 -19.83
CA VAL A 197 8.00 -4.12 -19.89
C VAL A 197 6.85 -3.38 -19.29
N SER A 198 5.66 -3.46 -19.87
CA SER A 198 4.43 -2.94 -19.29
C SER A 198 3.86 -3.94 -18.30
N TYR A 199 3.55 -3.48 -17.09
CA TYR A 199 2.96 -4.29 -16.03
C TYR A 199 1.46 -4.00 -15.89
N THR A 200 0.71 -5.03 -15.51
CA THR A 200 -0.72 -4.91 -15.22
C THR A 200 -1.12 -5.87 -14.12
N HIS A 201 -2.14 -5.49 -13.37
CA HIS A 201 -2.87 -6.40 -12.48
C HIS A 201 -4.18 -6.80 -13.13
N LEU A 202 -4.61 -8.02 -12.90
CA LEU A 202 -5.88 -8.51 -13.41
C LEU A 202 -6.47 -9.57 -12.48
N THR A 203 -7.78 -9.72 -12.53
CA THR A 203 -8.49 -10.84 -11.89
C THR A 203 -8.74 -11.94 -12.93
N LEU A 204 -8.35 -13.15 -12.60
CA LEU A 204 -8.64 -14.34 -13.38
C LEU A 204 -9.40 -15.37 -12.54
N PRO A 205 -10.37 -16.09 -13.12
CA PRO A 205 -10.93 -17.27 -12.46
C PRO A 205 -9.86 -18.34 -12.32
N THR A 206 -9.79 -18.97 -11.14
CA THR A 206 -8.93 -20.14 -10.88
C THR A 206 -9.56 -21.39 -11.46
N THR A 207 -9.72 -21.50 -12.76
CA THR A 207 -9.98 -22.80 -13.37
C THR A 207 -8.64 -23.37 -13.82
N THR A 208 -7.91 -23.99 -12.93
CA THR A 208 -6.95 -25.02 -13.25
C THR A 208 -7.70 -26.33 -13.43
N SER A 209 -8.15 -26.60 -14.61
CA SER A 209 -8.21 -27.98 -15.08
C SER A 209 -7.00 -28.18 -15.98
N VAL A 210 -5.98 -28.79 -15.43
CA VAL A 210 -4.98 -29.54 -16.19
C VAL A 210 -5.59 -30.87 -16.56
#